data_ebcff434138f9333dab1e68b837ea34d
#
_entry.id   ebcff434138f9333dab1e68b837ea34d
#
_cell.length_a   1.000
_cell.length_b   1.000
_cell.length_c   1.000
_cell.angle_alpha   90.00
_cell.angle_beta   90.00
_cell.angle_gamma   90.00
#
_symmetry.space_group_name_H-M   'P 1'
#
loop_
_entity.id
_entity.type
_entity.pdbx_description
1 polymer ?
#
loop_
_entity_poly.entity_id
_entity_poly.type
_entity_poly.pdbx_seq_one_letter_code
_entity_poly.pdbx_strand_id
1 'polypeptide(L)' 'MESVGSALTNLLSFVVAISVLVAIHEFGHYIVGRWAGMK' A
#
# COMPACT_ATOMS: atom_id res chain seq x y z
N MET A 1 6.97 15.11 -24.05
CA MET A 1 7.60 15.25 -22.75
C MET A 1 6.59 15.32 -21.62
N GLU A 2 5.55 16.13 -21.79
CA GLU A 2 4.52 16.19 -20.77
C GLU A 2 3.85 14.85 -20.56
N SER A 3 3.64 14.11 -21.64
CA SER A 3 2.99 12.81 -21.53
C SER A 3 3.84 11.83 -20.74
N VAL A 4 5.15 11.91 -20.86
CA VAL A 4 6.05 11.04 -20.11
C VAL A 4 6.03 11.41 -18.64
N GLY A 5 6.11 12.70 -18.33
CA GLY A 5 6.04 13.13 -16.94
C GLY A 5 4.72 12.78 -16.30
N SER A 6 3.64 12.96 -17.06
CA SER A 6 2.31 12.65 -16.57
C SER A 6 2.15 11.15 -16.33
N ALA A 7 2.67 10.34 -17.24
CA ALA A 7 2.61 8.90 -17.11
C ALA A 7 3.41 8.44 -15.90
N LEU A 8 4.58 9.01 -15.70
CA LEU A 8 5.41 8.67 -14.54
C LEU A 8 4.73 9.06 -13.25
N THR A 9 4.13 10.23 -13.19
CA THR A 9 3.42 10.67 -12.00
C THR A 9 2.26 9.75 -11.71
N ASN A 10 1.50 9.37 -12.72
CA ASN A 10 0.39 8.45 -12.53
C ASN A 10 0.87 7.09 -12.04
N LEU A 11 1.95 6.62 -12.61
CA LEU A 11 2.51 5.32 -12.22
C LEU A 11 2.96 5.35 -10.77
N LEU A 12 3.66 6.40 -10.39
CA LEU A 12 4.13 6.55 -9.02
C LEU A 12 2.95 6.63 -8.05
N SER A 13 1.92 7.36 -8.42
CA SER A 13 0.74 7.47 -7.58
C SER A 13 0.08 6.10 -7.37
N PHE A 14 0.00 5.33 -8.44
CA PHE A 14 -0.55 3.98 -8.36
C PHE A 14 0.27 3.10 -7.44
N VAL A 15 1.58 3.13 -7.61
CA VAL A 15 2.48 2.30 -6.81
C VAL A 15 2.34 2.67 -5.34
N VAL A 16 2.31 3.96 -5.04
CA VAL A 16 2.17 4.42 -3.66
C VAL A 16 0.82 3.98 -3.09
N ALA A 17 -0.23 4.16 -3.85
CA ALA A 17 -1.58 3.79 -3.38
C ALA A 17 -1.66 2.29 -3.10
N ILE A 18 -1.13 1.48 -4.00
CA ILE A 18 -1.16 0.03 -3.82
C ILE A 18 -0.30 -0.36 -2.62
N SER A 19 0.86 0.28 -2.47
CA SER A 19 1.76 -0.02 -1.36
C SER A 19 1.08 0.30 -0.03
N VAL A 20 0.41 1.43 0.06
CA VAL A 20 -0.30 1.82 1.27
C VAL A 20 -1.42 0.84 1.56
N LEU A 21 -2.17 0.46 0.53
CA LEU A 21 -3.26 -0.50 0.69
C LEU A 21 -2.74 -1.84 1.21
N VAL A 22 -1.67 -2.34 0.59
CA VAL A 22 -1.09 -3.62 1.00
C VAL A 22 -0.54 -3.51 2.43
N ALA A 23 0.12 -2.41 2.74
CA ALA A 23 0.68 -2.21 4.07
C ALA A 23 -0.41 -2.20 5.13
N ILE A 24 -1.50 -1.49 4.88
CA ILE A 24 -2.60 -1.43 5.82
C ILE A 24 -3.23 -2.81 5.98
N HIS A 25 -3.38 -3.53 4.87
CA HIS A 25 -3.97 -4.85 4.89
C HIS A 25 -3.12 -5.82 5.72
N GLU A 26 -1.82 -5.81 5.46
CA GLU A 26 -0.91 -6.70 6.18
C GLU A 26 -0.81 -6.31 7.64
N PHE A 27 -0.83 -5.01 7.89
CA PHE A 27 -0.77 -4.52 9.26
C PHE A 27 -2.00 -4.96 10.04
N GLY A 28 -3.15 -4.86 9.40
CA GLY A 28 -4.38 -5.33 10.01
C GLY A 28 -4.34 -6.81 10.33
N HIS A 29 -3.85 -7.62 9.39
CA HIS A 29 -3.68 -9.05 9.62
C HIS A 29 -2.71 -9.32 10.75
N TYR A 30 -1.63 -8.58 10.78
CA TYR A 30 -0.62 -8.75 11.82
C TYR A 30 -1.20 -8.44 13.19
N ILE A 31 -1.94 -7.35 13.29
CA ILE A 31 -2.53 -6.95 14.57
C ILE A 31 -3.55 -7.98 15.03
N VAL A 32 -4.41 -8.42 14.12
CA VAL A 32 -5.44 -9.40 14.48
C VAL A 32 -4.80 -10.70 14.90
N GLY A 33 -3.80 -11.16 14.17
CA GLY A 33 -3.11 -12.37 14.51
C GLY A 33 -2.42 -12.28 15.86
N ARG A 34 -1.80 -11.14 16.09
CA ARG A 34 -1.11 -10.93 17.35
C ARG A 34 -2.09 -10.84 18.51
N TRP A 35 -3.21 -10.22 18.25
CA TRP A 35 -4.24 -10.10 19.28
C TRP A 35 -4.81 -11.45 19.63
N ALA A 36 -5.07 -12.26 18.62
CA ALA A 36 -5.59 -13.59 18.85
C ALA A 36 -4.57 -14.46 19.56
N GLY A 37 -3.31 -14.30 19.21
CA GLY A 37 -2.25 -15.08 19.82
C GLY A 37 -1.91 -14.65 21.23
N MET A 38 -2.39 -13.49 21.62
CA MET A 38 -2.05 -12.96 22.93
C MET A 38 -2.90 -13.59 24.04
N LYS A 39 -3.84 -14.37 23.62
CA LYS A 39 -4.61 -15.09 24.60
C LYS A 39 -3.76 -16.14 25.29
#